data_35bf8b47a26b7080fc86291a56b23a99
#
_entry.id   35bf8b47a26b7080fc86291a56b23a99
#
_cell.length_a   1.000
_cell.length_b   1.000
_cell.length_c   1.000
_cell.angle_alpha   90.00
_cell.angle_beta   90.00
_cell.angle_gamma   90.00
#
_symmetry.space_group_name_H-M   'P 1'
#
loop_
_entity.id
_entity.type
_entity.pdbx_description
1 polymer ?
#
loop_
_entity_poly.entity_id
_entity_poly.type
_entity_poly.pdbx_seq_one_letter_code
_entity_poly.pdbx_strand_id
1 'polypeptide(L)'
;RKNTVAIVSDGTAVLGLGDIGPEAAMPVMEGKALLFKEFADVDAFPICLDVETPDQIIETVIRLAPTFGGINLEDIAAPGAFEVEAELRRALDIPVFHDDQHGTAVVALAALENSVRLTGKDFKDLRCVILGAGAAGVACAKILLGRGIGDVVVCDRQGTIYPGRDNLNAANDWIA
;
A
#
# COMPACT_ATOMS: atom_id res chain seq x y z
N ARG A 1 -6.34 -22.84 -6.53
CA ARG A 1 -6.85 -21.49 -6.30
C ARG A 1 -6.73 -21.06 -4.82
N LYS A 2 -7.07 -21.90 -3.85
CA LYS A 2 -7.13 -21.48 -2.42
C LYS A 2 -5.80 -21.02 -1.83
N ASN A 3 -4.67 -21.47 -2.34
CA ASN A 3 -3.34 -21.17 -1.82
C ASN A 3 -2.47 -20.42 -2.84
N THR A 4 -3.09 -19.70 -3.78
CA THR A 4 -2.38 -18.98 -4.84
C THR A 4 -2.69 -17.51 -4.82
N VAL A 5 -1.66 -16.67 -4.94
CA VAL A 5 -1.77 -15.19 -4.98
C VAL A 5 -1.07 -14.68 -6.23
N ALA A 6 -1.69 -13.72 -6.93
CA ALA A 6 -0.99 -12.94 -7.94
C ALA A 6 -0.30 -11.74 -7.26
N ILE A 7 1.00 -11.56 -7.50
CA ILE A 7 1.72 -10.33 -7.19
C ILE A 7 1.72 -9.49 -8.45
N VAL A 8 0.94 -8.42 -8.47
CA VAL A 8 0.77 -7.57 -9.64
C VAL A 8 1.50 -6.25 -9.44
N SER A 9 2.34 -5.90 -10.40
CA SER A 9 3.12 -4.66 -10.42
C SER A 9 3.20 -4.10 -11.84
N ASP A 10 3.33 -2.78 -11.96
CA ASP A 10 3.77 -2.10 -13.18
C ASP A 10 5.20 -1.55 -13.05
N GLY A 11 5.80 -1.68 -11.86
CA GLY A 11 7.16 -1.24 -11.59
C GLY A 11 7.34 0.28 -11.51
N THR A 12 6.24 1.04 -11.29
CA THR A 12 6.27 2.52 -11.28
C THR A 12 6.72 3.13 -9.96
N ALA A 13 6.75 2.35 -8.86
CA ALA A 13 7.10 2.86 -7.53
C ALA A 13 7.90 1.85 -6.69
N VAL A 14 8.94 1.27 -7.27
CA VAL A 14 9.79 0.27 -6.59
C VAL A 14 10.61 0.92 -5.48
N LEU A 15 10.52 0.37 -4.26
CA LEU A 15 11.17 0.93 -3.08
C LEU A 15 12.68 1.14 -3.28
N GLY A 16 13.12 2.40 -3.15
CA GLY A 16 14.51 2.81 -3.29
C GLY A 16 15.02 2.95 -4.74
N LEU A 17 14.23 2.53 -5.74
CA LEU A 17 14.59 2.58 -7.15
C LEU A 17 13.68 3.51 -7.97
N GLY A 18 12.43 3.70 -7.54
CA GLY A 18 11.45 4.55 -8.23
C GLY A 18 10.78 3.83 -9.40
N ASP A 19 10.53 4.57 -10.47
CA ASP A 19 9.93 4.06 -11.70
C ASP A 19 11.02 3.39 -12.55
N ILE A 20 11.05 2.06 -12.51
CA ILE A 20 12.03 1.24 -13.24
C ILE A 20 11.39 0.37 -14.33
N GLY A 21 10.05 0.40 -14.40
CA GLY A 21 9.28 -0.38 -15.36
C GLY A 21 9.12 -1.87 -15.00
N PRO A 22 8.25 -2.58 -15.76
CA PRO A 22 7.84 -3.93 -15.41
C PRO A 22 8.97 -4.97 -15.54
N GLU A 23 9.83 -4.88 -16.55
CA GLU A 23 10.91 -5.86 -16.73
C GLU A 23 11.96 -5.78 -15.62
N ALA A 24 12.33 -4.55 -15.21
CA ALA A 24 13.31 -4.36 -14.15
C ALA A 24 12.73 -4.64 -12.76
N ALA A 25 11.40 -4.56 -12.59
CA ALA A 25 10.71 -4.91 -11.36
C ALA A 25 10.59 -6.42 -11.13
N MET A 26 10.69 -7.25 -12.18
CA MET A 26 10.50 -8.70 -12.07
C MET A 26 11.35 -9.37 -10.98
N PRO A 27 12.66 -9.12 -10.83
CA PRO A 27 13.45 -9.73 -9.76
C PRO A 27 12.96 -9.36 -8.35
N VAL A 28 12.41 -8.16 -8.17
CA VAL A 28 11.82 -7.73 -6.89
C VAL A 28 10.56 -8.55 -6.60
N MET A 29 9.70 -8.74 -7.60
CA MET A 29 8.47 -9.52 -7.46
C MET A 29 8.72 -11.01 -7.26
N GLU A 30 9.79 -11.56 -7.86
CA GLU A 30 10.26 -12.92 -7.57
C GLU A 30 10.72 -13.06 -6.11
N GLY A 31 11.46 -12.07 -5.60
CA GLY A 31 11.82 -11.99 -4.18
C GLY A 31 10.59 -11.93 -3.27
N LYS A 32 9.58 -11.14 -3.64
CA LYS A 32 8.30 -11.09 -2.93
C LYS A 32 7.58 -12.44 -2.92
N ALA A 33 7.57 -13.16 -4.05
CA ALA A 33 6.98 -14.49 -4.13
C ALA A 33 7.70 -15.50 -3.22
N LEU A 34 9.02 -15.41 -3.13
CA LEU A 34 9.82 -16.21 -2.20
C LEU A 34 9.41 -15.95 -0.73
N LEU A 35 9.21 -14.69 -0.36
CA LEU A 35 8.77 -14.34 1.00
C LEU A 35 7.36 -14.87 1.31
N PHE A 36 6.43 -14.80 0.36
CA PHE A 36 5.11 -15.44 0.50
C PHE A 36 5.23 -16.93 0.77
N LYS A 37 6.12 -17.62 0.06
CA LYS A 37 6.34 -19.06 0.26
C LYS A 37 6.98 -19.35 1.61
N GLU A 38 8.06 -18.65 1.94
CA GLU A 38 8.86 -18.89 3.15
C GLU A 38 8.07 -18.61 4.43
N PHE A 39 7.32 -17.52 4.49
CA PHE A 39 6.66 -17.09 5.71
C PHE A 39 5.20 -17.52 5.85
N ALA A 40 4.52 -17.81 4.75
CA ALA A 40 3.08 -18.08 4.76
C ALA A 40 2.71 -19.41 4.07
N ASP A 41 3.68 -20.09 3.46
CA ASP A 41 3.45 -21.28 2.60
C ASP A 41 2.42 -21.02 1.49
N VAL A 42 2.38 -19.80 0.97
CA VAL A 42 1.50 -19.36 -0.13
C VAL A 42 2.27 -19.39 -1.43
N ASP A 43 1.66 -19.96 -2.47
CA ASP A 43 2.22 -19.98 -3.82
C ASP A 43 1.89 -18.67 -4.52
N ALA A 44 2.85 -17.76 -4.60
CA ALA A 44 2.67 -16.46 -5.21
C ALA A 44 3.31 -16.39 -6.59
N PHE A 45 2.64 -15.72 -7.52
CA PHE A 45 3.03 -15.63 -8.92
C PHE A 45 3.30 -14.17 -9.30
N PRO A 46 4.55 -13.80 -9.63
CA PRO A 46 4.89 -12.47 -10.13
C PRO A 46 4.23 -12.22 -11.48
N ILE A 47 3.56 -11.08 -11.62
CA ILE A 47 2.92 -10.61 -12.84
C ILE A 47 3.26 -9.14 -13.01
N CYS A 48 4.29 -8.84 -13.79
CA CYS A 48 4.67 -7.48 -14.13
C CYS A 48 3.99 -7.08 -15.43
N LEU A 49 3.28 -5.96 -15.41
CA LEU A 49 2.44 -5.49 -16.50
C LEU A 49 3.06 -4.28 -17.18
N ASP A 50 3.25 -4.37 -18.49
CA ASP A 50 3.57 -3.22 -19.34
C ASP A 50 2.26 -2.50 -19.70
N VAL A 51 1.93 -1.48 -18.92
CA VAL A 51 0.67 -0.73 -19.01
C VAL A 51 0.89 0.76 -18.78
N GLU A 52 0.01 1.58 -19.34
CA GLU A 52 0.12 3.03 -19.26
C GLU A 52 -0.90 3.67 -18.30
N THR A 53 -1.94 2.93 -17.92
CA THR A 53 -3.06 3.48 -17.14
C THR A 53 -3.54 2.53 -16.04
N PRO A 54 -4.09 3.07 -14.93
CA PRO A 54 -4.75 2.28 -13.90
C PRO A 54 -5.85 1.35 -14.43
N ASP A 55 -6.63 1.79 -15.42
CA ASP A 55 -7.71 0.99 -16.03
C ASP A 55 -7.17 -0.28 -16.67
N GLN A 56 -6.01 -0.24 -17.31
CA GLN A 56 -5.40 -1.42 -17.92
C GLN A 56 -4.96 -2.44 -16.88
N ILE A 57 -4.46 -1.98 -15.72
CA ILE A 57 -4.17 -2.86 -14.57
C ILE A 57 -5.47 -3.52 -14.10
N ILE A 58 -6.52 -2.72 -13.85
CA ILE A 58 -7.81 -3.19 -13.36
C ILE A 58 -8.40 -4.25 -14.29
N GLU A 59 -8.49 -3.95 -15.58
CA GLU A 59 -9.05 -4.87 -16.59
C GLU A 59 -8.24 -6.19 -16.64
N THR A 60 -6.92 -6.11 -16.63
CA THR A 60 -6.03 -7.28 -16.68
C THR A 60 -6.23 -8.15 -15.44
N VAL A 61 -6.22 -7.56 -14.26
CA VAL A 61 -6.37 -8.29 -13.00
C VAL A 61 -7.73 -8.97 -12.89
N ILE A 62 -8.82 -8.31 -13.33
CA ILE A 62 -10.16 -8.90 -13.36
C ILE A 62 -10.17 -10.17 -14.24
N ARG A 63 -9.49 -10.14 -15.39
CA ARG A 63 -9.39 -11.30 -16.30
C ARG A 63 -8.54 -12.44 -15.73
N LEU A 64 -7.54 -12.14 -14.92
CA LEU A 64 -6.64 -13.11 -14.27
C LEU A 64 -7.24 -13.70 -12.97
N ALA A 65 -8.13 -12.99 -12.31
CA ALA A 65 -8.67 -13.30 -10.99
C ALA A 65 -9.25 -14.73 -10.85
N PRO A 66 -9.89 -15.36 -11.88
CA PRO A 66 -10.37 -16.73 -11.75
C PRO A 66 -9.30 -17.76 -11.37
N THR A 67 -8.02 -17.50 -11.64
CA THR A 67 -6.90 -18.41 -11.32
C THR A 67 -6.50 -18.33 -9.85
N PHE A 68 -6.67 -17.16 -9.21
CA PHE A 68 -6.06 -16.84 -7.92
C PHE A 68 -7.06 -16.88 -6.75
N GLY A 69 -6.53 -17.10 -5.55
CA GLY A 69 -7.24 -16.98 -4.29
C GLY A 69 -7.16 -15.57 -3.68
N GLY A 70 -6.24 -14.75 -4.17
CA GLY A 70 -6.04 -13.36 -3.76
C GLY A 70 -5.14 -12.60 -4.70
N ILE A 71 -5.17 -11.28 -4.60
CA ILE A 71 -4.34 -10.35 -5.38
C ILE A 71 -3.53 -9.50 -4.40
N ASN A 72 -2.22 -9.50 -4.56
CA ASN A 72 -1.30 -8.55 -3.94
C ASN A 72 -0.86 -7.53 -4.99
N LEU A 73 -1.21 -6.28 -4.80
CA LEU A 73 -0.71 -5.17 -5.59
C LEU A 73 0.61 -4.70 -4.96
N GLU A 74 1.63 -4.49 -5.79
CA GLU A 74 2.97 -4.15 -5.33
C GLU A 74 3.60 -3.09 -6.22
N ASP A 75 4.30 -2.11 -5.63
CA ASP A 75 5.12 -1.12 -6.34
C ASP A 75 4.39 -0.35 -7.46
N ILE A 76 3.10 -0.08 -7.27
CA ILE A 76 2.27 0.76 -8.14
C ILE A 76 2.21 2.17 -7.57
N ALA A 77 2.52 3.17 -8.39
CA ALA A 77 2.62 4.56 -7.94
C ALA A 77 1.27 5.15 -7.50
N ALA A 78 1.30 5.90 -6.40
CA ALA A 78 0.20 6.77 -6.01
C ALA A 78 0.14 8.01 -6.96
N PRO A 79 -1.06 8.54 -7.28
CA PRO A 79 -2.36 8.19 -6.73
C PRO A 79 -3.06 6.99 -7.40
N GLY A 80 -2.58 6.51 -8.55
CA GLY A 80 -3.21 5.42 -9.33
C GLY A 80 -3.43 4.14 -8.51
N ALA A 81 -2.48 3.80 -7.63
CA ALA A 81 -2.59 2.64 -6.75
C ALA A 81 -3.87 2.62 -5.89
N PHE A 82 -4.33 3.79 -5.42
CA PHE A 82 -5.55 3.89 -4.62
C PHE A 82 -6.80 3.54 -5.43
N GLU A 83 -6.85 4.01 -6.68
CA GLU A 83 -7.94 3.72 -7.62
C GLU A 83 -7.96 2.24 -8.00
N VAL A 84 -6.81 1.69 -8.38
CA VAL A 84 -6.66 0.28 -8.73
C VAL A 84 -7.16 -0.62 -7.61
N GLU A 85 -6.70 -0.40 -6.38
CA GLU A 85 -7.15 -1.21 -5.24
C GLU A 85 -8.66 -1.07 -5.00
N ALA A 86 -9.17 0.16 -4.98
CA ALA A 86 -10.58 0.43 -4.70
C ALA A 86 -11.51 -0.23 -5.73
N GLU A 87 -11.19 -0.14 -7.01
CA GLU A 87 -11.98 -0.74 -8.08
C GLU A 87 -11.90 -2.27 -8.07
N LEU A 88 -10.71 -2.84 -7.89
CA LEU A 88 -10.55 -4.29 -7.81
C LEU A 88 -11.28 -4.89 -6.60
N ARG A 89 -11.28 -4.22 -5.45
CA ARG A 89 -12.02 -4.65 -4.26
C ARG A 89 -13.54 -4.61 -4.45
N ARG A 90 -14.05 -3.74 -5.33
CA ARG A 90 -15.47 -3.73 -5.70
C ARG A 90 -15.83 -4.79 -6.73
N ALA A 91 -14.92 -5.06 -7.67
CA ALA A 91 -15.16 -5.95 -8.80
C ALA A 91 -14.96 -7.43 -8.48
N LEU A 92 -14.13 -7.76 -7.47
CA LEU A 92 -13.72 -9.13 -7.19
C LEU A 92 -14.24 -9.61 -5.82
N ASP A 93 -14.57 -10.90 -5.75
CA ASP A 93 -14.99 -11.61 -4.55
C ASP A 93 -13.84 -12.29 -3.78
N ILE A 94 -12.60 -12.01 -4.18
CA ILE A 94 -11.38 -12.48 -3.55
C ILE A 94 -10.64 -11.33 -2.88
N PRO A 95 -9.80 -11.58 -1.85
CA PRO A 95 -8.99 -10.53 -1.23
C PRO A 95 -8.11 -9.79 -2.25
N VAL A 96 -8.15 -8.46 -2.20
CA VAL A 96 -7.24 -7.56 -2.90
C VAL A 96 -6.54 -6.69 -1.86
N PHE A 97 -5.23 -6.65 -1.90
CA PHE A 97 -4.39 -6.01 -0.90
C PHE A 97 -3.23 -5.27 -1.58
N HIS A 98 -3.09 -3.98 -1.30
CA HIS A 98 -1.95 -3.18 -1.74
C HIS A 98 -0.93 -3.08 -0.59
N ASP A 99 0.19 -3.77 -0.71
CA ASP A 99 1.14 -3.93 0.40
C ASP A 99 1.81 -2.61 0.81
N ASP A 100 2.16 -1.76 -0.15
CA ASP A 100 2.76 -0.45 0.13
C ASP A 100 1.86 0.47 0.96
N GLN A 101 0.55 0.26 0.91
CA GLN A 101 -0.39 0.92 1.80
C GLN A 101 -0.50 0.17 3.12
N HIS A 102 -1.08 -1.02 3.06
CA HIS A 102 -1.62 -1.71 4.23
C HIS A 102 -0.56 -2.50 5.00
N GLY A 103 0.40 -3.13 4.31
CA GLY A 103 1.50 -3.85 4.97
C GLY A 103 2.34 -2.91 5.83
N THR A 104 2.77 -1.80 5.25
CA THR A 104 3.52 -0.75 5.96
C THR A 104 2.73 -0.19 7.15
N ALA A 105 1.44 0.10 6.97
CA ALA A 105 0.59 0.62 8.04
C ALA A 105 0.43 -0.38 9.20
N VAL A 106 0.25 -1.66 8.90
CA VAL A 106 0.11 -2.73 9.91
C VAL A 106 1.39 -2.87 10.74
N VAL A 107 2.56 -2.94 10.11
CA VAL A 107 3.82 -3.11 10.85
C VAL A 107 4.19 -1.86 11.63
N ALA A 108 3.90 -0.67 11.11
CA ALA A 108 4.11 0.59 11.82
C ALA A 108 3.23 0.67 13.09
N LEU A 109 1.94 0.32 12.98
CA LEU A 109 1.04 0.27 14.12
C LEU A 109 1.52 -0.77 15.16
N ALA A 110 1.90 -1.97 14.73
CA ALA A 110 2.38 -3.01 15.62
C ALA A 110 3.64 -2.57 16.39
N ALA A 111 4.59 -1.92 15.71
CA ALA A 111 5.79 -1.36 16.34
C ALA A 111 5.43 -0.27 17.35
N LEU A 112 4.51 0.64 17.00
CA LEU A 112 4.09 1.71 17.90
C LEU A 112 3.35 1.18 19.13
N GLU A 113 2.44 0.21 18.98
CA GLU A 113 1.75 -0.42 20.12
C GLU A 113 2.71 -1.06 21.11
N ASN A 114 3.73 -1.77 20.61
CA ASN A 114 4.74 -2.35 21.48
C ASN A 114 5.61 -1.28 22.17
N SER A 115 5.94 -0.21 21.46
CA SER A 115 6.70 0.93 22.03
C SER A 115 5.91 1.62 23.14
N VAL A 116 4.61 1.79 22.96
CA VAL A 116 3.70 2.37 23.98
C VAL A 116 3.68 1.50 25.24
N ARG A 117 3.57 0.18 25.09
CA ARG A 117 3.61 -0.76 26.23
C ARG A 117 4.92 -0.66 27.00
N LEU A 118 6.05 -0.59 26.28
CA LEU A 118 7.38 -0.50 26.90
C LEU A 118 7.63 0.83 27.62
N THR A 119 7.07 1.93 27.10
CA THR A 119 7.27 3.27 27.66
C THR A 119 6.22 3.67 28.70
N GLY A 120 5.15 2.88 28.86
CA GLY A 120 4.06 3.17 29.78
C GLY A 120 3.21 4.40 29.39
N LYS A 121 3.28 4.84 28.11
CA LYS A 121 2.47 5.95 27.60
C LYS A 121 1.06 5.50 27.24
N ASP A 122 0.12 6.42 27.21
CA ASP A 122 -1.19 6.17 26.64
C ASP A 122 -1.19 6.55 25.14
N PHE A 123 -1.80 5.73 24.31
CA PHE A 123 -1.83 5.92 22.87
C PHE A 123 -2.49 7.25 22.46
N LYS A 124 -3.54 7.63 23.20
CA LYS A 124 -4.26 8.91 23.01
C LYS A 124 -3.41 10.16 23.29
N ASP A 125 -2.33 10.03 24.08
CA ASP A 125 -1.45 11.16 24.43
C ASP A 125 -0.26 11.31 23.46
N LEU A 126 -0.16 10.42 22.47
CA LEU A 126 0.89 10.47 21.46
C LEU A 126 0.60 11.54 20.42
N ARG A 127 1.66 12.14 19.93
CA ARG A 127 1.68 12.98 18.73
C ARG A 127 2.60 12.33 17.70
N CYS A 128 2.10 12.18 16.48
CA CYS A 128 2.84 11.57 15.39
C CYS A 128 3.06 12.57 14.26
N VAL A 129 4.26 12.61 13.72
CA VAL A 129 4.56 13.34 12.48
C VAL A 129 4.95 12.31 11.42
N ILE A 130 4.24 12.32 10.31
CA ILE A 130 4.48 11.44 9.17
C ILE A 130 5.14 12.26 8.05
N LEU A 131 6.35 11.90 7.67
CA LEU A 131 7.09 12.54 6.59
C LEU A 131 6.91 11.72 5.30
N GLY A 132 6.04 12.20 4.43
CA GLY A 132 5.66 11.57 3.18
C GLY A 132 4.16 11.24 3.12
N ALA A 133 3.46 11.86 2.15
CA ALA A 133 2.03 11.69 1.93
C ALA A 133 1.73 10.79 0.71
N GLY A 134 2.58 9.80 0.48
CA GLY A 134 2.37 8.74 -0.51
C GLY A 134 1.50 7.60 0.03
N ALA A 135 1.49 6.47 -0.68
CA ALA A 135 0.68 5.30 -0.34
C ALA A 135 0.83 4.87 1.14
N ALA A 136 2.06 4.68 1.60
CA ALA A 136 2.35 4.28 2.99
C ALA A 136 1.95 5.35 4.02
N GLY A 137 2.29 6.62 3.78
CA GLY A 137 2.00 7.70 4.73
C GLY A 137 0.51 7.92 4.95
N VAL A 138 -0.27 7.90 3.89
CA VAL A 138 -1.74 8.00 3.95
C VAL A 138 -2.33 6.82 4.73
N ALA A 139 -1.88 5.61 4.44
CA ALA A 139 -2.37 4.41 5.12
C ALA A 139 -1.97 4.37 6.60
N CYS A 140 -0.74 4.79 6.95
CA CYS A 140 -0.31 4.95 8.34
C CYS A 140 -1.16 5.98 9.08
N ALA A 141 -1.43 7.15 8.48
CA ALA A 141 -2.29 8.14 9.10
C ALA A 141 -3.69 7.56 9.41
N LYS A 142 -4.29 6.87 8.44
CA LYS A 142 -5.61 6.24 8.58
C LYS A 142 -5.64 5.23 9.73
N ILE A 143 -4.68 4.31 9.79
CA ILE A 143 -4.68 3.24 10.80
C ILE A 143 -4.40 3.81 12.20
N LEU A 144 -3.51 4.80 12.33
CA LEU A 144 -3.19 5.45 13.60
C LEU A 144 -4.37 6.25 14.15
N LEU A 145 -5.05 7.03 13.30
CA LEU A 145 -6.27 7.74 13.67
C LEU A 145 -7.39 6.78 14.05
N GLY A 146 -7.60 5.72 13.28
CA GLY A 146 -8.55 4.65 13.61
C GLY A 146 -8.25 3.95 14.93
N ARG A 147 -6.98 3.87 15.34
CA ARG A 147 -6.55 3.31 16.64
C ARG A 147 -6.74 4.30 17.81
N GLY A 148 -6.97 5.58 17.52
CA GLY A 148 -7.22 6.61 18.52
C GLY A 148 -5.94 7.29 19.02
N ILE A 149 -4.97 7.51 18.16
CA ILE A 149 -3.82 8.37 18.48
C ILE A 149 -4.29 9.80 18.73
N GLY A 150 -3.62 10.52 19.63
CA GLY A 150 -4.04 11.86 20.04
C GLY A 150 -3.90 12.91 18.95
N ASP A 151 -2.84 12.86 18.15
CA ASP A 151 -2.60 13.82 17.09
C ASP A 151 -1.72 13.23 15.98
N VAL A 152 -2.03 13.57 14.71
CA VAL A 152 -1.24 13.16 13.53
C VAL A 152 -1.04 14.36 12.62
N VAL A 153 0.20 14.69 12.34
CA VAL A 153 0.58 15.69 11.35
C VAL A 153 1.26 15.01 10.19
N VAL A 154 0.77 15.23 8.98
CA VAL A 154 1.37 14.68 7.76
C VAL A 154 2.04 15.79 6.95
N CYS A 155 3.24 15.52 6.47
CA CYS A 155 4.01 16.44 5.65
C CYS A 155 4.37 15.79 4.31
N ASP A 156 4.38 16.58 3.26
CA ASP A 156 4.96 16.23 1.96
C ASP A 156 6.18 17.12 1.63
N ARG A 157 6.63 17.12 0.38
CA ARG A 157 7.77 17.95 -0.07
C ARG A 157 7.54 19.46 0.07
N GLN A 158 6.29 19.88 0.17
CA GLN A 158 5.91 21.31 0.32
C GLN A 158 5.65 21.69 1.78
N GLY A 159 5.80 20.75 2.71
CA GLY A 159 5.56 20.94 4.15
C GLY A 159 4.29 20.27 4.65
N THR A 160 3.75 20.81 5.74
CA THR A 160 2.56 20.27 6.40
C THR A 160 1.33 20.32 5.50
N ILE A 161 0.56 19.26 5.51
CA ILE A 161 -0.76 19.17 4.87
C ILE A 161 -1.78 19.74 5.86
N TYR A 162 -2.64 20.65 5.38
CA TYR A 162 -3.68 21.29 6.19
C TYR A 162 -4.88 21.68 5.31
N PRO A 163 -6.08 21.88 5.89
CA PRO A 163 -7.28 22.25 5.14
C PRO A 163 -7.10 23.54 4.34
N GLY A 164 -7.45 23.51 3.06
CA GLY A 164 -7.37 24.68 2.18
C GLY A 164 -5.97 24.96 1.60
N ARG A 165 -5.00 24.06 1.76
CA ARG A 165 -3.72 24.13 1.03
C ARG A 165 -3.95 23.83 -0.45
N ASP A 166 -3.30 24.60 -1.33
CA ASP A 166 -3.34 24.34 -2.77
C ASP A 166 -2.65 23.01 -3.17
N ASN A 167 -3.06 22.47 -4.31
CA ASN A 167 -2.45 21.30 -4.94
C ASN A 167 -2.52 19.99 -4.12
N LEU A 168 -3.61 19.77 -3.38
CA LEU A 168 -3.90 18.51 -2.74
C LEU A 168 -4.54 17.53 -3.75
N ASN A 169 -4.12 16.27 -3.73
CA ASN A 169 -4.87 15.18 -4.36
C ASN A 169 -5.95 14.67 -3.39
N ALA A 170 -6.89 13.84 -3.88
CA ALA A 170 -8.01 13.35 -3.07
C ALA A 170 -7.57 12.62 -1.79
N ALA A 171 -6.44 11.91 -1.81
CA ALA A 171 -5.93 11.22 -0.63
C ALA A 171 -5.33 12.20 0.38
N ASN A 172 -4.67 13.26 -0.10
CA ASN A 172 -4.08 14.31 0.74
C ASN A 172 -5.15 15.27 1.28
N ASP A 173 -6.21 15.53 0.50
CA ASP A 173 -7.37 16.30 0.94
C ASP A 173 -8.11 15.63 2.11
N TRP A 174 -8.17 14.29 2.10
CA TRP A 174 -8.70 13.54 3.24
C TRP A 174 -7.87 13.71 4.53
N ILE A 175 -6.54 13.88 4.41
CA ILE A 175 -5.63 14.07 5.57
C ILE A 175 -5.74 15.49 6.12
N ALA A 176 -5.97 16.48 5.25
CA ALA A 176 -6.06 17.87 5.61
C ALA A 176 -7.29 18.17 6.48
#